data_3bae447e05490e7ff541e73a75dbfef6
#
_entry.id   3bae447e05490e7ff541e73a75dbfef6
#
_cell.length_a   1.000
_cell.length_b   1.000
_cell.length_c   1.000
_cell.angle_alpha   90.00
_cell.angle_beta   90.00
_cell.angle_gamma   90.00
#
_symmetry.space_group_name_H-M   'P 1'
#
loop_
_entity.id
_entity.type
_entity.pdbx_description
1 polymer ?
#
loop_
_entity_poly.entity_id
_entity_poly.type
_entity_poly.pdbx_seq_one_letter_code
_entity_poly.pdbx_strand_id
1 'polypeptide(L)'
;MKTQSGNYSARDGFSIFWKAWIPEGTPKAVLHVIHGYAEHIDRYQNVVSELVPAGYAVFGNDHRGHGRSQGRRGHVNSFQDFIDDERQFSSEVIKSACPGIPCFVLGHSMGSLIAINYVEQNVNGLKGLVLSGTGSQPGTDIPKILIPITRILSRILPSIHVKSPLPPEFISRDMDVVKAYVNDPLVYNVITPRLAHEMNRYVVIGAKNASKIEVPVLIQLGSRDTAFSGQRELFEMIGAKDKTYRLYEGLKHEVYNELAEDRAKVLADLRSWLDSHL
;
A
#
# COMPACT_ATOMS: atom_id res chain seq x y z
N MET A 1 18.63 -12.47 -10.11
CA MET A 1 17.95 -11.34 -9.42
C MET A 1 19.01 -10.47 -8.75
N LYS A 2 18.97 -9.16 -8.97
CA LYS A 2 19.79 -8.14 -8.30
C LYS A 2 18.94 -7.37 -7.31
N THR A 3 19.44 -7.22 -6.07
CA THR A 3 18.79 -6.35 -5.06
C THR A 3 19.55 -5.04 -4.96
N GLN A 4 18.83 -3.94 -4.91
CA GLN A 4 19.37 -2.59 -4.69
C GLN A 4 18.61 -1.91 -3.55
N SER A 5 19.27 -1.06 -2.81
CA SER A 5 18.65 -0.23 -1.78
C SER A 5 19.44 1.06 -1.60
N GLY A 6 18.80 2.07 -1.07
CA GLY A 6 19.42 3.35 -0.80
C GLY A 6 18.45 4.28 -0.08
N ASN A 7 18.79 5.54 -0.04
CA ASN A 7 17.92 6.58 0.46
C ASN A 7 17.86 7.72 -0.57
N TYR A 8 16.72 8.40 -0.62
CA TYR A 8 16.60 9.70 -1.28
C TYR A 8 16.14 10.74 -0.25
N SER A 9 16.39 12.00 -0.53
CA SER A 9 15.94 13.11 0.31
C SER A 9 14.58 13.59 -0.19
N ALA A 10 13.55 13.45 0.64
CA ALA A 10 12.24 14.04 0.36
C ALA A 10 12.36 15.58 0.27
N ARG A 11 11.37 16.25 -0.31
CA ARG A 11 11.38 17.71 -0.54
C ARG A 11 11.58 18.55 0.75
N ASP A 12 11.13 18.02 1.87
CA ASP A 12 11.27 18.60 3.20
C ASP A 12 12.51 18.12 3.97
N GLY A 13 13.41 17.38 3.28
CA GLY A 13 14.70 16.93 3.82
C GLY A 13 14.67 15.61 4.58
N PHE A 14 13.53 14.93 4.67
CA PHE A 14 13.47 13.59 5.28
C PHE A 14 14.25 12.58 4.42
N SER A 15 15.05 11.73 5.08
CA SER A 15 15.71 10.58 4.44
C SER A 15 14.72 9.45 4.31
N ILE A 16 14.37 9.08 3.07
CA ILE A 16 13.42 8.01 2.75
C ILE A 16 14.19 6.82 2.20
N PHE A 17 14.09 5.68 2.89
CA PHE A 17 14.69 4.42 2.47
C PHE A 17 13.87 3.78 1.35
N TRP A 18 14.56 3.21 0.37
CA TRP A 18 13.94 2.41 -0.70
C TRP A 18 14.69 1.12 -0.97
N LYS A 19 13.97 0.16 -1.55
CA LYS A 19 14.52 -1.12 -1.98
C LYS A 19 13.91 -1.56 -3.31
N ALA A 20 14.71 -2.26 -4.09
CA ALA A 20 14.32 -2.80 -5.38
C ALA A 20 14.88 -4.21 -5.59
N TRP A 21 14.09 -5.04 -6.26
CA TRP A 21 14.47 -6.36 -6.73
C TRP A 21 14.27 -6.38 -8.24
N ILE A 22 15.38 -6.58 -8.95
CA ILE A 22 15.46 -6.43 -10.41
C ILE A 22 15.81 -7.80 -11.01
N PRO A 23 15.05 -8.29 -12.02
CA PRO A 23 15.40 -9.54 -12.72
C PRO A 23 16.71 -9.40 -13.50
N GLU A 24 17.23 -10.51 -13.98
CA GLU A 24 18.32 -10.49 -14.96
C GLU A 24 17.80 -10.00 -16.30
N GLY A 25 18.60 -9.16 -16.97
CA GLY A 25 18.18 -8.51 -18.21
C GLY A 25 17.24 -7.31 -18.01
N THR A 26 16.60 -6.88 -19.09
CA THR A 26 15.67 -5.76 -19.07
C THR A 26 14.32 -6.20 -18.50
N PRO A 27 13.80 -5.56 -17.45
CA PRO A 27 12.46 -5.86 -16.93
C PRO A 27 11.38 -5.63 -17.98
N LYS A 28 10.37 -6.50 -18.05
CA LYS A 28 9.20 -6.30 -18.91
C LYS A 28 8.28 -5.19 -18.39
N ALA A 29 8.23 -5.02 -17.06
CA ALA A 29 7.55 -3.92 -16.39
C ALA A 29 8.09 -3.74 -14.96
N VAL A 30 7.78 -2.61 -14.36
CA VAL A 30 7.99 -2.29 -12.94
C VAL A 30 6.69 -2.47 -12.18
N LEU A 31 6.75 -3.08 -10.99
CA LEU A 31 5.71 -2.97 -9.98
C LEU A 31 6.20 -2.04 -8.86
N HIS A 32 5.58 -0.88 -8.74
CA HIS A 32 5.79 0.08 -7.66
C HIS A 32 4.87 -0.28 -6.50
N VAL A 33 5.43 -0.77 -5.40
CA VAL A 33 4.71 -1.21 -4.20
C VAL A 33 4.64 -0.08 -3.19
N ILE A 34 3.44 0.27 -2.74
CA ILE A 34 3.12 1.28 -1.73
C ILE A 34 2.53 0.54 -0.54
N HIS A 35 3.32 0.36 0.52
CA HIS A 35 2.99 -0.48 1.66
C HIS A 35 1.96 0.14 2.61
N GLY A 36 1.46 -0.64 3.57
CA GLY A 36 0.45 -0.26 4.53
C GLY A 36 0.98 0.47 5.78
N TYR A 37 0.06 0.76 6.71
CA TYR A 37 0.39 1.34 8.00
C TYR A 37 1.17 0.37 8.88
N ALA A 38 2.16 0.90 9.61
CA ALA A 38 2.97 0.20 10.61
C ALA A 38 3.83 -0.96 10.08
N GLU A 39 3.99 -1.06 8.78
CA GLU A 39 4.84 -2.06 8.11
C GLU A 39 5.97 -1.41 7.28
N HIS A 40 6.59 -2.17 6.39
CA HIS A 40 7.70 -1.75 5.54
C HIS A 40 7.83 -2.64 4.31
N ILE A 41 8.63 -2.19 3.33
CA ILE A 41 8.73 -2.83 2.00
C ILE A 41 9.25 -4.28 2.03
N ASP A 42 10.08 -4.66 3.00
CA ASP A 42 10.59 -6.04 3.08
C ASP A 42 9.51 -7.10 3.37
N ARG A 43 8.30 -6.71 3.74
CA ARG A 43 7.18 -7.64 3.95
C ARG A 43 6.52 -8.13 2.65
N TYR A 44 6.95 -7.62 1.50
CA TYR A 44 6.45 -8.01 0.18
C TYR A 44 7.26 -9.11 -0.52
N GLN A 45 8.02 -9.93 0.25
CA GLN A 45 8.87 -10.99 -0.30
C GLN A 45 8.10 -12.04 -1.12
N ASN A 46 6.84 -12.34 -0.78
CA ASN A 46 6.01 -13.24 -1.54
C ASN A 46 5.68 -12.68 -2.94
N VAL A 47 5.36 -11.38 -3.03
CA VAL A 47 5.18 -10.66 -4.30
C VAL A 47 6.48 -10.65 -5.11
N VAL A 48 7.61 -10.37 -4.47
CA VAL A 48 8.94 -10.39 -5.08
C VAL A 48 9.27 -11.77 -5.64
N SER A 49 9.04 -12.83 -4.84
CA SER A 49 9.36 -14.22 -5.22
C SER A 49 8.52 -14.71 -6.39
N GLU A 50 7.30 -14.21 -6.58
CA GLU A 50 6.44 -14.53 -7.71
C GLU A 50 6.82 -13.72 -8.96
N LEU A 51 7.01 -12.41 -8.81
CA LEU A 51 7.06 -11.51 -9.96
C LEU A 51 8.45 -11.32 -10.53
N VAL A 52 9.52 -11.35 -9.71
CA VAL A 52 10.88 -11.09 -10.22
C VAL A 52 11.36 -12.21 -11.13
N PRO A 53 11.16 -13.52 -10.82
CA PRO A 53 11.44 -14.59 -11.78
C PRO A 53 10.59 -14.52 -13.05
N ALA A 54 9.39 -13.92 -12.96
CA ALA A 54 8.50 -13.69 -14.10
C ALA A 54 8.88 -12.46 -14.95
N GLY A 55 10.00 -11.78 -14.64
CA GLY A 55 10.55 -10.68 -15.43
C GLY A 55 10.10 -9.29 -15.00
N TYR A 56 9.44 -9.13 -13.86
CA TYR A 56 9.11 -7.83 -13.30
C TYR A 56 10.21 -7.30 -12.38
N ALA A 57 10.48 -6.00 -12.42
CA ALA A 57 11.21 -5.34 -11.36
C ALA A 57 10.22 -4.88 -10.29
N VAL A 58 10.51 -5.15 -9.01
CA VAL A 58 9.69 -4.69 -7.88
C VAL A 58 10.44 -3.61 -7.15
N PHE A 59 9.81 -2.45 -6.97
CA PHE A 59 10.33 -1.29 -6.27
C PHE A 59 9.38 -0.87 -5.17
N GLY A 60 9.91 -0.38 -4.06
CA GLY A 60 9.13 0.27 -3.02
C GLY A 60 10.03 1.02 -2.05
N ASN A 61 9.47 2.00 -1.36
CA ASN A 61 10.12 2.74 -0.29
C ASN A 61 9.45 2.41 1.04
N ASP A 62 10.16 2.59 2.13
CA ASP A 62 9.54 2.68 3.46
C ASP A 62 8.98 4.10 3.61
N HIS A 63 7.69 4.25 3.89
CA HIS A 63 7.10 5.59 4.07
C HIS A 63 7.77 6.37 5.19
N ARG A 64 7.73 7.70 5.14
CA ARG A 64 8.15 8.54 6.26
C ARG A 64 7.54 8.04 7.57
N GLY A 65 8.35 7.92 8.63
CA GLY A 65 7.92 7.36 9.90
C GLY A 65 7.68 5.84 9.91
N HIS A 66 8.06 5.11 8.87
CA HIS A 66 7.94 3.65 8.77
C HIS A 66 9.29 3.00 8.47
N GLY A 67 9.40 1.72 8.76
CA GLY A 67 10.56 0.90 8.41
C GLY A 67 11.91 1.57 8.77
N ARG A 68 12.75 1.79 7.76
CA ARG A 68 14.08 2.42 7.87
C ARG A 68 14.07 3.92 7.56
N SER A 69 12.93 4.45 7.10
CA SER A 69 12.81 5.87 6.77
C SER A 69 12.77 6.74 8.01
N GLN A 70 13.28 7.97 7.83
CA GLN A 70 13.21 9.00 8.85
C GLN A 70 11.76 9.40 9.13
N GLY A 71 11.51 9.90 10.32
CA GLY A 71 10.22 10.40 10.75
C GLY A 71 9.72 9.74 12.03
N ARG A 72 8.71 10.35 12.62
CA ARG A 72 8.10 9.86 13.85
C ARG A 72 7.17 8.68 13.54
N ARG A 73 7.32 7.57 14.25
CA ARG A 73 6.47 6.38 14.09
C ARG A 73 5.00 6.73 14.25
N GLY A 74 4.17 6.21 13.33
CA GLY A 74 2.72 6.41 13.38
C GLY A 74 2.26 7.86 13.27
N HIS A 75 3.06 8.73 12.65
CA HIS A 75 2.77 10.16 12.51
C HIS A 75 3.05 10.69 11.11
N VAL A 76 2.22 11.61 10.66
CA VAL A 76 2.44 12.45 9.49
C VAL A 76 1.78 13.82 9.76
N ASN A 77 2.34 14.90 9.23
CA ASN A 77 1.72 16.22 9.32
C ASN A 77 0.54 16.36 8.35
N SER A 78 0.71 15.87 7.13
CA SER A 78 -0.31 15.83 6.07
C SER A 78 -0.21 14.50 5.34
N PHE A 79 -1.33 13.89 4.99
CA PHE A 79 -1.34 12.68 4.16
C PHE A 79 -0.78 12.93 2.76
N GLN A 80 -0.86 14.17 2.28
CA GLN A 80 -0.25 14.59 1.02
C GLN A 80 1.27 14.37 0.99
N ASP A 81 1.94 14.42 2.15
CA ASP A 81 3.38 14.17 2.25
C ASP A 81 3.75 12.76 1.77
N PHE A 82 2.91 11.74 2.07
CA PHE A 82 3.10 10.39 1.54
C PHE A 82 2.97 10.35 0.01
N ILE A 83 1.96 11.03 -0.55
CA ILE A 83 1.71 11.06 -1.99
C ILE A 83 2.87 11.76 -2.73
N ASP A 84 3.38 12.84 -2.16
CA ASP A 84 4.51 13.58 -2.73
C ASP A 84 5.81 12.78 -2.66
N ASP A 85 6.04 12.00 -1.58
CA ASP A 85 7.16 11.07 -1.47
C ASP A 85 7.10 10.00 -2.58
N GLU A 86 5.93 9.40 -2.83
CA GLU A 86 5.77 8.40 -3.90
C GLU A 86 6.00 9.01 -5.28
N ARG A 87 5.57 10.25 -5.50
CA ARG A 87 5.83 10.96 -6.75
C ARG A 87 7.32 11.20 -6.97
N GLN A 88 8.02 11.62 -5.91
CA GLN A 88 9.46 11.85 -5.97
C GLN A 88 10.21 10.52 -6.14
N PHE A 89 9.86 9.48 -5.39
CA PHE A 89 10.43 8.14 -5.54
C PHE A 89 10.29 7.60 -6.97
N SER A 90 9.10 7.72 -7.56
CA SER A 90 8.86 7.32 -8.94
C SER A 90 9.73 8.09 -9.93
N SER A 91 9.84 9.42 -9.77
CA SER A 91 10.57 10.27 -10.72
C SER A 91 12.09 10.16 -10.60
N GLU A 92 12.63 10.04 -9.38
CA GLU A 92 14.07 10.09 -9.13
C GLU A 92 14.70 8.71 -9.07
N VAL A 93 14.00 7.70 -8.56
CA VAL A 93 14.55 6.35 -8.35
C VAL A 93 14.08 5.40 -9.43
N ILE A 94 12.77 5.19 -9.58
CA ILE A 94 12.23 4.19 -10.51
C ILE A 94 12.57 4.53 -11.95
N LYS A 95 12.27 5.76 -12.39
CA LYS A 95 12.54 6.19 -13.79
C LYS A 95 14.01 6.24 -14.11
N SER A 96 14.88 6.52 -13.13
CA SER A 96 16.34 6.51 -13.33
C SER A 96 16.89 5.08 -13.44
N ALA A 97 16.34 4.13 -12.66
CA ALA A 97 16.76 2.74 -12.70
C ALA A 97 16.19 1.95 -13.89
N CYS A 98 14.96 2.29 -14.31
CA CYS A 98 14.20 1.59 -15.37
C CYS A 98 13.59 2.61 -16.36
N PRO A 99 14.41 3.35 -17.13
CA PRO A 99 13.91 4.36 -18.04
C PRO A 99 13.08 3.74 -19.17
N GLY A 100 11.87 4.29 -19.40
CA GLY A 100 10.98 3.84 -20.47
C GLY A 100 10.27 2.51 -20.22
N ILE A 101 10.54 1.84 -19.09
CA ILE A 101 9.86 0.58 -18.75
C ILE A 101 8.44 0.87 -18.24
N PRO A 102 7.42 0.11 -18.70
CA PRO A 102 6.04 0.24 -18.22
C PRO A 102 5.97 0.06 -16.69
N CYS A 103 5.09 0.82 -16.02
CA CYS A 103 4.97 0.78 -14.57
C CYS A 103 3.53 0.50 -14.14
N PHE A 104 3.37 -0.45 -13.21
CA PHE A 104 2.15 -0.70 -12.44
C PHE A 104 2.35 -0.22 -11.00
N VAL A 105 1.27 0.17 -10.34
CA VAL A 105 1.27 0.53 -8.92
C VAL A 105 0.48 -0.50 -8.13
N LEU A 106 1.02 -0.96 -7.01
CA LEU A 106 0.32 -1.80 -6.03
C LEU A 106 0.25 -1.06 -4.71
N GLY A 107 -0.95 -0.73 -4.24
CA GLY A 107 -1.19 -0.14 -2.93
C GLY A 107 -1.90 -1.11 -1.99
N HIS A 108 -1.36 -1.29 -0.79
CA HIS A 108 -1.95 -2.13 0.25
C HIS A 108 -2.37 -1.31 1.47
N SER A 109 -3.57 -1.54 1.99
CA SER A 109 -4.06 -0.92 3.22
C SER A 109 -3.97 0.62 3.17
N MET A 110 -3.29 1.28 4.11
CA MET A 110 -2.98 2.72 4.02
C MET A 110 -2.35 3.08 2.68
N GLY A 111 -1.47 2.21 2.16
CA GLY A 111 -0.86 2.38 0.83
C GLY A 111 -1.87 2.38 -0.32
N SER A 112 -3.03 1.75 -0.17
CA SER A 112 -4.10 1.83 -1.18
C SER A 112 -4.71 3.23 -1.26
N LEU A 113 -4.84 3.92 -0.12
CA LEU A 113 -5.29 5.31 -0.08
C LEU A 113 -4.27 6.25 -0.73
N ILE A 114 -2.98 5.99 -0.48
CA ILE A 114 -1.88 6.72 -1.12
C ILE A 114 -1.90 6.46 -2.62
N ALA A 115 -1.98 5.19 -3.05
CA ALA A 115 -1.95 4.78 -4.44
C ALA A 115 -3.09 5.37 -5.28
N ILE A 116 -4.32 5.38 -4.77
CA ILE A 116 -5.48 6.00 -5.44
C ILE A 116 -5.21 7.48 -5.74
N ASN A 117 -4.74 8.23 -4.74
CA ASN A 117 -4.49 9.66 -4.90
C ASN A 117 -3.21 9.94 -5.71
N TYR A 118 -2.20 9.07 -5.63
CA TYR A 118 -0.99 9.13 -6.44
C TYR A 118 -1.30 8.91 -7.93
N VAL A 119 -2.08 7.87 -8.25
CA VAL A 119 -2.43 7.52 -9.63
C VAL A 119 -3.35 8.59 -10.24
N GLU A 120 -4.34 9.10 -9.51
CA GLU A 120 -5.22 10.18 -9.97
C GLU A 120 -4.43 11.42 -10.41
N GLN A 121 -3.32 11.71 -9.74
CA GLN A 121 -2.47 12.87 -10.03
C GLN A 121 -1.34 12.58 -11.05
N ASN A 122 -1.08 11.32 -11.42
CA ASN A 122 0.10 10.89 -12.17
C ASN A 122 -0.22 9.82 -13.23
N VAL A 123 -1.28 9.97 -14.01
CA VAL A 123 -1.74 8.98 -15.01
C VAL A 123 -0.74 8.70 -16.14
N ASN A 124 0.19 9.62 -16.45
CA ASN A 124 1.10 9.47 -17.58
C ASN A 124 2.15 8.37 -17.35
N GLY A 125 2.08 7.33 -18.16
CA GLY A 125 3.05 6.21 -18.17
C GLY A 125 2.73 5.08 -17.21
N LEU A 126 1.60 5.13 -16.50
CA LEU A 126 1.11 4.01 -15.70
C LEU A 126 0.29 3.05 -16.55
N LYS A 127 0.51 1.75 -16.36
CA LYS A 127 -0.20 0.67 -17.06
C LYS A 127 -1.41 0.15 -16.29
N GLY A 128 -1.41 0.30 -14.97
CA GLY A 128 -2.53 -0.13 -14.14
C GLY A 128 -2.28 0.07 -12.65
N LEU A 129 -3.35 -0.10 -11.89
CA LEU A 129 -3.39 0.04 -10.44
C LEU A 129 -3.91 -1.26 -9.81
N VAL A 130 -3.17 -1.78 -8.85
CA VAL A 130 -3.60 -2.90 -8.01
C VAL A 130 -3.86 -2.39 -6.60
N LEU A 131 -5.02 -2.72 -6.05
CA LEU A 131 -5.42 -2.35 -4.69
C LEU A 131 -5.67 -3.60 -3.85
N SER A 132 -5.07 -3.67 -2.69
CA SER A 132 -5.26 -4.76 -1.73
C SER A 132 -5.61 -4.21 -0.35
N GLY A 133 -6.51 -4.88 0.39
CA GLY A 133 -6.92 -4.43 1.71
C GLY A 133 -7.46 -3.00 1.70
N THR A 134 -8.41 -2.67 0.83
CA THR A 134 -8.90 -1.31 0.55
C THR A 134 -10.41 -1.20 0.74
N GLY A 135 -10.93 0.03 0.77
CA GLY A 135 -12.37 0.30 0.84
C GLY A 135 -12.69 1.80 0.79
N SER A 136 -13.98 2.12 0.74
CA SER A 136 -14.49 3.50 0.69
C SER A 136 -14.77 4.11 2.07
N GLN A 137 -14.72 3.29 3.12
CA GLN A 137 -15.06 3.68 4.50
C GLN A 137 -14.08 3.03 5.50
N PRO A 138 -13.90 3.64 6.69
CA PRO A 138 -13.17 3.01 7.78
C PRO A 138 -13.74 1.63 8.12
N GLY A 139 -12.88 0.75 8.64
CA GLY A 139 -13.24 -0.62 8.98
C GLY A 139 -14.29 -0.74 10.07
N THR A 140 -14.91 -1.91 10.11
CA THR A 140 -15.99 -2.22 11.08
C THR A 140 -15.47 -2.34 12.51
N ASP A 141 -14.20 -2.70 12.69
CA ASP A 141 -13.56 -2.86 14.00
C ASP A 141 -13.13 -1.52 14.61
N ILE A 142 -13.21 -0.42 13.84
CA ILE A 142 -12.92 0.93 14.34
C ILE A 142 -14.20 1.53 14.93
N PRO A 143 -14.26 1.76 16.25
CA PRO A 143 -15.45 2.39 16.86
C PRO A 143 -15.73 3.75 16.24
N LYS A 144 -16.93 3.95 15.70
CA LYS A 144 -17.32 5.18 14.99
C LYS A 144 -17.13 6.45 15.83
N ILE A 145 -17.23 6.33 17.15
CA ILE A 145 -17.00 7.45 18.08
C ILE A 145 -15.56 7.97 18.04
N LEU A 146 -14.58 7.13 17.64
CA LEU A 146 -13.18 7.57 17.53
C LEU A 146 -12.96 8.56 16.39
N ILE A 147 -13.76 8.52 15.32
CA ILE A 147 -13.59 9.40 14.16
C ILE A 147 -13.68 10.88 14.54
N PRO A 148 -14.74 11.38 15.22
CA PRO A 148 -14.78 12.78 15.66
C PRO A 148 -13.74 13.09 16.74
N ILE A 149 -13.42 12.11 17.62
CA ILE A 149 -12.40 12.27 18.66
C ILE A 149 -11.03 12.51 18.02
N THR A 150 -10.63 11.70 17.04
CA THR A 150 -9.34 11.88 16.34
C THR A 150 -9.25 13.23 15.65
N ARG A 151 -10.38 13.76 15.11
CA ARG A 151 -10.43 15.09 14.51
C ARG A 151 -10.09 16.20 15.51
N ILE A 152 -10.64 16.14 16.73
CA ILE A 152 -10.36 17.11 17.79
C ILE A 152 -8.94 16.97 18.29
N LEU A 153 -8.53 15.73 18.66
CA LEU A 153 -7.18 15.44 19.17
C LEU A 153 -6.09 15.75 18.14
N SER A 154 -6.38 15.60 16.84
CA SER A 154 -5.41 15.94 15.80
C SER A 154 -5.03 17.42 15.76
N ARG A 155 -5.82 18.31 16.39
CA ARG A 155 -5.54 19.74 16.51
C ARG A 155 -4.85 20.11 17.82
N ILE A 156 -5.22 19.43 18.92
CA ILE A 156 -4.79 19.77 20.28
C ILE A 156 -3.54 18.98 20.66
N LEU A 157 -3.51 17.68 20.34
CA LEU A 157 -2.45 16.73 20.69
C LEU A 157 -2.08 15.90 19.45
N PRO A 158 -1.63 16.53 18.34
CA PRO A 158 -1.48 15.87 17.03
C PRO A 158 -0.49 14.72 17.04
N SER A 159 0.51 14.76 17.90
CA SER A 159 1.65 13.85 17.85
C SER A 159 1.79 12.93 19.04
N ILE A 160 0.81 12.86 19.96
CA ILE A 160 0.87 11.86 21.03
C ILE A 160 0.69 10.46 20.43
N HIS A 161 1.41 9.48 20.98
CA HIS A 161 1.22 8.08 20.60
C HIS A 161 0.08 7.45 21.41
N VAL A 162 -0.84 6.82 20.69
CA VAL A 162 -1.85 5.92 21.27
C VAL A 162 -1.66 4.53 20.67
N LYS A 163 -2.02 3.48 21.42
CA LYS A 163 -1.96 2.12 20.89
C LYS A 163 -2.95 1.95 19.74
N SER A 164 -2.52 1.31 18.67
CA SER A 164 -3.41 0.95 17.56
C SER A 164 -4.52 0.02 18.05
N PRO A 165 -5.78 0.24 17.65
CA PRO A 165 -6.89 -0.62 18.05
C PRO A 165 -6.89 -1.98 17.32
N LEU A 166 -6.14 -2.14 16.23
CA LEU A 166 -6.14 -3.34 15.41
C LEU A 166 -5.28 -4.44 16.08
N PRO A 167 -5.84 -5.63 16.37
CA PRO A 167 -5.07 -6.76 16.89
C PRO A 167 -4.18 -7.32 15.76
N PRO A 168 -2.96 -7.83 16.09
CA PRO A 168 -2.04 -8.34 15.04
C PRO A 168 -2.64 -9.46 14.18
N GLU A 169 -3.54 -10.24 14.74
CA GLU A 169 -4.16 -11.39 14.08
C GLU A 169 -5.09 -11.01 12.93
N PHE A 170 -5.41 -9.72 12.77
CA PHE A 170 -6.26 -9.26 11.64
C PHE A 170 -5.57 -9.41 10.28
N ILE A 171 -4.22 -9.44 10.25
CA ILE A 171 -3.45 -9.42 9.00
C ILE A 171 -3.56 -10.72 8.21
N SER A 172 -3.49 -11.90 8.86
CA SER A 172 -3.42 -13.20 8.20
C SER A 172 -3.95 -14.32 9.08
N ARG A 173 -4.35 -15.45 8.46
CA ARG A 173 -4.62 -16.73 9.15
C ARG A 173 -3.33 -17.50 9.41
N ASP A 174 -2.25 -17.20 8.70
CA ASP A 174 -0.93 -17.80 8.91
C ASP A 174 -0.30 -17.22 10.19
N MET A 175 -0.28 -18.02 11.25
CA MET A 175 0.24 -17.60 12.55
C MET A 175 1.75 -17.35 12.55
N ASP A 176 2.49 -17.90 11.60
CA ASP A 176 3.93 -17.61 11.48
C ASP A 176 4.15 -16.23 10.87
N VAL A 177 3.30 -15.80 9.96
CA VAL A 177 3.24 -14.41 9.46
C VAL A 177 2.89 -13.45 10.60
N VAL A 178 1.88 -13.78 11.42
CA VAL A 178 1.49 -12.95 12.58
C VAL A 178 2.63 -12.84 13.59
N LYS A 179 3.28 -13.94 13.93
CA LYS A 179 4.44 -13.94 14.84
C LYS A 179 5.61 -13.12 14.29
N ALA A 180 5.92 -13.29 12.99
CA ALA A 180 6.96 -12.51 12.33
C ALA A 180 6.65 -11.01 12.38
N TYR A 181 5.40 -10.61 12.11
CA TYR A 181 4.93 -9.22 12.22
C TYR A 181 5.13 -8.64 13.63
N VAL A 182 4.69 -9.37 14.66
CA VAL A 182 4.79 -8.90 16.06
C VAL A 182 6.23 -8.76 16.53
N ASN A 183 7.14 -9.64 16.05
CA ASN A 183 8.55 -9.65 16.46
C ASN A 183 9.46 -8.80 15.56
N ASP A 184 8.94 -8.20 14.51
CA ASP A 184 9.72 -7.37 13.60
C ASP A 184 10.05 -6.00 14.25
N PRO A 185 11.33 -5.65 14.43
CA PRO A 185 11.72 -4.38 15.05
C PRO A 185 11.37 -3.14 14.20
N LEU A 186 11.03 -3.32 12.92
CA LEU A 186 10.61 -2.25 12.02
C LEU A 186 9.10 -2.02 12.03
N VAL A 187 8.34 -2.96 12.60
CA VAL A 187 6.89 -2.87 12.81
C VAL A 187 6.61 -2.18 14.15
N TYR A 188 5.51 -1.49 14.24
CA TYR A 188 5.08 -0.80 15.47
C TYR A 188 3.55 -0.85 15.63
N ASN A 189 3.06 -0.60 16.85
CA ASN A 189 1.63 -0.66 17.15
C ASN A 189 1.06 0.64 17.75
N VAL A 190 1.63 1.77 17.35
CA VAL A 190 1.23 3.10 17.84
C VAL A 190 0.80 3.99 16.70
N ILE A 191 -0.27 4.75 16.90
CA ILE A 191 -0.77 5.75 15.95
C ILE A 191 -0.95 7.08 16.64
N THR A 192 -0.73 8.18 15.92
CA THR A 192 -1.05 9.51 16.44
C THR A 192 -2.43 9.95 16.01
N PRO A 193 -3.11 10.82 16.77
CA PRO A 193 -4.40 11.38 16.37
C PRO A 193 -4.33 12.09 15.01
N ARG A 194 -3.18 12.68 14.66
CA ARG A 194 -2.99 13.32 13.35
C ARG A 194 -3.06 12.29 12.23
N LEU A 195 -2.27 11.21 12.30
CA LEU A 195 -2.28 10.19 11.26
C LEU A 195 -3.64 9.50 11.16
N ALA A 196 -4.27 9.15 12.29
CA ALA A 196 -5.60 8.54 12.29
C ALA A 196 -6.66 9.45 11.64
N HIS A 197 -6.61 10.75 11.94
CA HIS A 197 -7.50 11.73 11.32
C HIS A 197 -7.24 11.87 9.80
N GLU A 198 -5.99 11.96 9.40
CA GLU A 198 -5.61 12.06 7.99
C GLU A 198 -6.01 10.80 7.20
N MET A 199 -5.79 9.60 7.74
CA MET A 199 -6.27 8.36 7.13
C MET A 199 -7.79 8.38 6.93
N ASN A 200 -8.57 8.73 7.97
CA ASN A 200 -10.03 8.82 7.88
C ASN A 200 -10.49 9.84 6.83
N ARG A 201 -9.76 10.95 6.66
CA ARG A 201 -10.04 11.93 5.60
C ARG A 201 -9.77 11.35 4.21
N TYR A 202 -8.62 10.66 4.05
CA TYR A 202 -8.20 10.16 2.75
C TYR A 202 -8.92 8.90 2.30
N VAL A 203 -9.55 8.15 3.19
CA VAL A 203 -10.55 7.14 2.81
C VAL A 203 -11.68 7.79 1.99
N VAL A 204 -12.23 8.92 2.48
CA VAL A 204 -13.34 9.63 1.80
C VAL A 204 -12.84 10.37 0.53
N ILE A 205 -11.68 11.02 0.60
CA ILE A 205 -11.08 11.73 -0.54
C ILE A 205 -10.71 10.73 -1.63
N GLY A 206 -10.06 9.62 -1.26
CA GLY A 206 -9.67 8.56 -2.18
C GLY A 206 -10.87 7.94 -2.90
N ALA A 207 -11.94 7.66 -2.18
CA ALA A 207 -13.17 7.17 -2.79
C ALA A 207 -13.74 8.15 -3.84
N LYS A 208 -13.72 9.45 -3.57
CA LYS A 208 -14.14 10.47 -4.56
C LYS A 208 -13.18 10.54 -5.75
N ASN A 209 -11.88 10.49 -5.52
CA ASN A 209 -10.86 10.57 -6.56
C ASN A 209 -10.80 9.29 -7.40
N ALA A 210 -11.25 8.15 -6.87
CA ALA A 210 -11.33 6.88 -7.59
C ALA A 210 -12.12 7.00 -8.91
N SER A 211 -13.12 7.88 -8.97
CA SER A 211 -13.90 8.15 -10.20
C SER A 211 -13.09 8.75 -11.35
N LYS A 212 -11.91 9.30 -11.05
CA LYS A 212 -11.01 9.90 -12.04
C LYS A 212 -9.89 8.94 -12.50
N ILE A 213 -9.82 7.75 -11.94
CA ILE A 213 -8.85 6.73 -12.35
C ILE A 213 -9.32 6.10 -13.66
N GLU A 214 -8.51 6.22 -14.69
CA GLU A 214 -8.81 5.73 -16.03
C GLU A 214 -7.96 4.51 -16.44
N VAL A 215 -6.82 4.29 -15.76
CA VAL A 215 -5.97 3.13 -15.99
C VAL A 215 -6.66 1.85 -15.53
N PRO A 216 -6.37 0.68 -16.12
CA PRO A 216 -6.89 -0.61 -15.65
C PRO A 216 -6.71 -0.80 -14.15
N VAL A 217 -7.70 -1.37 -13.46
CA VAL A 217 -7.65 -1.58 -11.99
C VAL A 217 -7.96 -3.02 -11.63
N LEU A 218 -7.11 -3.60 -10.77
CA LEU A 218 -7.35 -4.85 -10.06
C LEU A 218 -7.56 -4.57 -8.57
N ILE A 219 -8.66 -5.09 -8.01
CA ILE A 219 -8.86 -5.14 -6.55
C ILE A 219 -8.77 -6.59 -6.08
N GLN A 220 -7.90 -6.87 -5.08
CA GLN A 220 -7.74 -8.18 -4.45
C GLN A 220 -7.98 -8.08 -2.94
N LEU A 221 -8.97 -8.79 -2.42
CA LEU A 221 -9.45 -8.67 -1.05
C LEU A 221 -9.74 -10.03 -0.42
N GLY A 222 -9.49 -10.12 0.88
CA GLY A 222 -10.00 -11.23 1.70
C GLY A 222 -11.44 -10.97 2.17
N SER A 223 -12.29 -12.00 2.16
CA SER A 223 -13.69 -11.84 2.61
C SER A 223 -13.81 -11.61 4.13
N ARG A 224 -12.74 -11.86 4.89
CA ARG A 224 -12.65 -11.59 6.34
C ARG A 224 -11.82 -10.33 6.67
N ASP A 225 -11.55 -9.50 5.68
CA ASP A 225 -10.88 -8.21 5.92
C ASP A 225 -11.85 -7.23 6.61
N THR A 226 -11.48 -6.78 7.81
CA THR A 226 -12.25 -5.83 8.63
C THR A 226 -11.60 -4.45 8.74
N ALA A 227 -10.41 -4.26 8.16
CA ALA A 227 -9.67 -3.00 8.24
C ALA A 227 -10.35 -1.85 7.46
N PHE A 228 -11.07 -2.20 6.40
CA PHE A 228 -11.90 -1.27 5.64
C PHE A 228 -13.28 -1.88 5.37
N SER A 229 -14.27 -1.01 5.14
CA SER A 229 -15.59 -1.38 4.65
C SER A 229 -15.89 -0.65 3.34
N GLY A 230 -17.02 -0.98 2.69
CA GLY A 230 -17.39 -0.36 1.42
C GLY A 230 -16.48 -0.76 0.25
N GLN A 231 -15.92 -1.98 0.25
CA GLN A 231 -15.03 -2.45 -0.81
C GLN A 231 -15.72 -2.50 -2.17
N ARG A 232 -16.96 -2.99 -2.19
CA ARG A 232 -17.75 -3.07 -3.42
C ARG A 232 -18.14 -1.69 -3.93
N GLU A 233 -18.52 -0.79 -3.03
CA GLU A 233 -18.83 0.61 -3.36
C GLU A 233 -17.60 1.31 -3.96
N LEU A 234 -16.40 1.12 -3.38
CA LEU A 234 -15.17 1.65 -3.97
C LEU A 234 -14.96 1.15 -5.40
N PHE A 235 -15.14 -0.16 -5.63
CA PHE A 235 -15.01 -0.73 -6.96
C PHE A 235 -15.98 -0.10 -7.97
N GLU A 236 -17.23 0.11 -7.57
CA GLU A 236 -18.22 0.76 -8.45
C GLU A 236 -17.87 2.23 -8.73
N MET A 237 -17.27 2.93 -7.75
CA MET A 237 -16.85 4.34 -7.89
C MET A 237 -15.64 4.52 -8.81
N ILE A 238 -14.78 3.51 -9.02
CA ILE A 238 -13.61 3.59 -9.90
C ILE A 238 -14.07 3.88 -11.33
N GLY A 239 -13.50 4.93 -11.94
CA GLY A 239 -13.84 5.43 -13.28
C GLY A 239 -13.27 4.57 -14.42
N ALA A 240 -12.30 3.72 -14.15
CA ALA A 240 -11.70 2.84 -15.16
C ALA A 240 -12.76 1.94 -15.82
N LYS A 241 -12.69 1.85 -17.16
CA LYS A 241 -13.54 0.94 -17.94
C LYS A 241 -13.11 -0.52 -17.75
N ASP A 242 -11.81 -0.73 -17.63
CA ASP A 242 -11.21 -2.04 -17.36
C ASP A 242 -10.92 -2.14 -15.88
N LYS A 243 -11.77 -2.89 -15.17
CA LYS A 243 -11.64 -3.10 -13.73
C LYS A 243 -12.06 -4.50 -13.32
N THR A 244 -11.20 -5.12 -12.51
CA THR A 244 -11.36 -6.50 -12.03
C THR A 244 -11.49 -6.52 -10.51
N TYR A 245 -12.49 -7.24 -9.99
CA TYR A 245 -12.70 -7.43 -8.56
C TYR A 245 -12.50 -8.90 -8.19
N ARG A 246 -11.57 -9.19 -7.30
CA ARG A 246 -11.27 -10.52 -6.77
C ARG A 246 -11.49 -10.55 -5.27
N LEU A 247 -12.49 -11.27 -4.82
CA LEU A 247 -12.74 -11.54 -3.41
C LEU A 247 -12.35 -13.00 -3.12
N TYR A 248 -11.40 -13.19 -2.19
CA TYR A 248 -10.92 -14.51 -1.80
C TYR A 248 -11.60 -14.92 -0.50
N GLU A 249 -12.36 -16.00 -0.57
CA GLU A 249 -13.15 -16.47 0.57
C GLU A 249 -12.28 -16.94 1.72
N GLY A 250 -12.63 -16.49 2.93
CA GLY A 250 -11.97 -16.83 4.17
C GLY A 250 -10.66 -16.10 4.45
N LEU A 251 -10.06 -15.39 3.47
CA LEU A 251 -8.81 -14.67 3.65
C LEU A 251 -9.02 -13.40 4.45
N LYS A 252 -7.96 -12.99 5.17
CA LYS A 252 -7.90 -11.76 5.95
C LYS A 252 -7.28 -10.61 5.16
N HIS A 253 -6.74 -9.62 5.85
CA HIS A 253 -6.30 -8.33 5.30
C HIS A 253 -5.13 -8.44 4.33
N GLU A 254 -4.09 -9.20 4.67
CA GLU A 254 -2.87 -9.34 3.85
C GLU A 254 -2.95 -10.56 2.94
N VAL A 255 -3.72 -10.48 1.85
CA VAL A 255 -3.94 -11.61 0.94
C VAL A 255 -2.66 -12.18 0.31
N TYR A 256 -1.57 -11.39 0.22
CA TYR A 256 -0.26 -11.82 -0.26
C TYR A 256 0.58 -12.54 0.80
N ASN A 257 0.13 -12.55 2.06
CA ASN A 257 0.79 -13.16 3.21
C ASN A 257 -0.09 -14.20 3.92
N GLU A 258 -1.08 -14.74 3.24
CA GLU A 258 -1.96 -15.80 3.72
C GLU A 258 -1.30 -17.19 3.65
N LEU A 259 -2.01 -18.22 4.07
CA LEU A 259 -1.56 -19.62 3.98
C LEU A 259 -1.08 -19.95 2.57
N ALA A 260 -0.08 -20.81 2.45
CA ALA A 260 0.70 -21.00 1.22
C ALA A 260 -0.17 -21.31 -0.02
N GLU A 261 -1.18 -22.15 0.11
CA GLU A 261 -2.06 -22.53 -1.00
C GLU A 261 -2.90 -21.35 -1.51
N ASP A 262 -3.55 -20.63 -0.58
CA ASP A 262 -4.36 -19.45 -0.91
C ASP A 262 -3.50 -18.32 -1.47
N ARG A 263 -2.35 -18.07 -0.84
CA ARG A 263 -1.36 -17.08 -1.29
C ARG A 263 -0.91 -17.34 -2.72
N ALA A 264 -0.61 -18.61 -3.06
CA ALA A 264 -0.19 -18.97 -4.41
C ALA A 264 -1.26 -18.61 -5.46
N LYS A 265 -2.53 -18.83 -5.15
CA LYS A 265 -3.65 -18.43 -6.01
C LYS A 265 -3.74 -16.91 -6.18
N VAL A 266 -3.64 -16.17 -5.08
CA VAL A 266 -3.70 -14.68 -5.10
C VAL A 266 -2.56 -14.11 -5.95
N LEU A 267 -1.33 -14.64 -5.79
CA LEU A 267 -0.16 -14.19 -6.54
C LEU A 267 -0.23 -14.57 -8.02
N ALA A 268 -0.75 -15.78 -8.35
CA ALA A 268 -0.97 -16.18 -9.73
C ALA A 268 -2.00 -15.28 -10.43
N ASP A 269 -3.09 -14.92 -9.74
CA ASP A 269 -4.10 -13.98 -10.26
C ASP A 269 -3.48 -12.57 -10.47
N LEU A 270 -2.66 -12.09 -9.54
CA LEU A 270 -1.92 -10.84 -9.69
C LEU A 270 -1.03 -10.86 -10.93
N ARG A 271 -0.19 -11.89 -11.06
CA ARG A 271 0.72 -12.03 -12.20
C ARG A 271 -0.04 -12.13 -13.51
N SER A 272 -1.07 -12.96 -13.58
CA SER A 272 -1.89 -13.12 -14.78
C SER A 272 -2.52 -11.79 -15.22
N TRP A 273 -3.02 -11.02 -14.25
CA TRP A 273 -3.59 -9.71 -14.54
C TRP A 273 -2.52 -8.73 -15.05
N LEU A 274 -1.36 -8.66 -14.41
CA LEU A 274 -0.25 -7.81 -14.87
C LEU A 274 0.22 -8.21 -16.28
N ASP A 275 0.34 -9.51 -16.58
CA ASP A 275 0.74 -10.02 -17.90
C ASP A 275 -0.25 -9.66 -19.01
N SER A 276 -1.55 -9.57 -18.69
CA SER A 276 -2.59 -9.20 -19.65
C SER A 276 -2.68 -7.71 -19.95
N HIS A 277 -1.95 -6.85 -19.20
CA HIS A 277 -1.98 -5.39 -19.33
C HIS A 277 -0.61 -4.78 -19.70
N LEU A 278 0.34 -5.60 -20.18
CA LEU A 278 1.66 -5.16 -20.64
C LEU A 278 1.63 -4.32 -21.93
#